data_2675891f13c18500e1b1a0de4731288b
#
_entry.id   2675891f13c18500e1b1a0de4731288b
#
_cell.length_a   1.000
_cell.length_b   1.000
_cell.length_c   1.000
_cell.angle_alpha   90.00
_cell.angle_beta   90.00
_cell.angle_gamma   90.00
#
_symmetry.space_group_name_H-M   'P 1'
#
loop_
_entity.id
_entity.type
_entity.pdbx_description
1 polymer ?
#
loop_
_entity_poly.entity_id
_entity_poly.type
_entity_poly.pdbx_seq_one_letter_code
_entity_poly.pdbx_strand_id
1 'polypeptide(L)'
;MTNGTGRKYTMYRTADGEEIFVVDSHTHLWDASPANQRNKYGRGWIDCFYAYHKNLSPPDYVWPLEKYEKYSPETMVHDEFVKGYVDLAILQPTYLKEFYINGFNTIEQDSVMKKAYPDRFILNGRWDPREGEPGIDELRRMKGEWDIQGVKLYTAEWQGDSKGWKLTDPEAFRFLEECGKLGITNIHVHKGPTIFPLNRDAFDVADVDAAASNFTELNFIIEHVGLPRLEDFCWIATQESNVYGGLAVALPFIHPRPRYFAEIIANLLFWIGPDKILFGSDYAIWEPKWLIEKFMAFELPEDIKAEYGVDLTPENKRKILGLNAARLYGIDPEAQRQKTAHDALAQQAELLYAV
;
A
#
# COMPACT_ATOMS: atom_id res chain seq x y z
N MET A 1 0.44 35.42 -31.56
CA MET A 1 -0.53 35.04 -30.55
C MET A 1 -0.28 33.57 -30.24
N THR A 2 0.55 33.32 -29.27
CA THR A 2 0.93 31.98 -28.83
C THR A 2 0.15 31.70 -27.57
N ASN A 3 -0.86 30.81 -27.66
CA ASN A 3 -1.52 30.28 -26.52
C ASN A 3 -0.58 29.31 -25.80
N GLY A 4 0.20 29.85 -24.89
CA GLY A 4 1.05 29.08 -24.00
C GLY A 4 0.22 28.52 -22.85
N THR A 5 -0.38 27.37 -22.98
CA THR A 5 -0.81 26.55 -21.84
C THR A 5 0.39 25.74 -21.37
N GLY A 6 1.32 26.42 -20.73
CA GLY A 6 2.43 25.76 -20.04
C GLY A 6 1.95 25.16 -18.74
N ARG A 7 1.18 24.06 -18.79
CA ARG A 7 0.99 23.22 -17.61
C ARG A 7 2.24 22.38 -17.41
N LYS A 8 3.07 22.72 -16.44
CA LYS A 8 4.12 21.85 -15.91
C LYS A 8 3.53 21.12 -14.71
N TYR A 9 3.58 19.81 -14.72
CA TYR A 9 2.86 18.97 -13.76
C TYR A 9 3.78 18.15 -12.87
N THR A 10 3.29 17.86 -11.69
CA THR A 10 3.88 17.02 -10.65
C THR A 10 3.79 15.52 -10.94
N MET A 11 3.11 15.13 -12.02
CA MET A 11 2.79 13.76 -12.40
C MET A 11 3.89 13.11 -13.22
N TYR A 12 3.95 11.77 -13.19
CA TYR A 12 4.78 11.03 -14.12
C TYR A 12 4.30 11.29 -15.56
N ARG A 13 5.24 11.65 -16.43
CA ARG A 13 5.00 11.79 -17.87
C ARG A 13 5.83 10.80 -18.64
N THR A 14 5.21 10.13 -19.57
CA THR A 14 5.88 9.30 -20.56
C THR A 14 6.66 10.16 -21.56
N ALA A 15 7.54 9.54 -22.33
CA ALA A 15 8.36 10.25 -23.34
C ALA A 15 7.52 10.93 -24.44
N ASP A 16 6.35 10.40 -24.74
CA ASP A 16 5.37 10.95 -25.69
C ASP A 16 4.42 11.99 -25.05
N GLY A 17 4.61 12.30 -23.78
CA GLY A 17 3.91 13.37 -23.06
C GLY A 17 2.60 12.93 -22.39
N GLU A 18 2.28 11.65 -22.36
CA GLU A 18 1.10 11.13 -21.65
C GLU A 18 1.29 11.25 -20.14
N GLU A 19 0.27 11.71 -19.43
CA GLU A 19 0.25 11.85 -17.98
C GLU A 19 -0.35 10.61 -17.32
N ILE A 20 0.41 9.99 -16.41
CA ILE A 20 0.00 8.80 -15.68
C ILE A 20 -0.59 9.21 -14.33
N PHE A 21 -1.83 8.78 -14.05
CA PHE A 21 -2.44 8.95 -12.73
C PHE A 21 -1.91 7.88 -11.77
N VAL A 22 -1.35 8.31 -10.65
CA VAL A 22 -0.71 7.43 -9.68
C VAL A 22 -1.42 7.49 -8.33
N VAL A 23 -1.86 6.33 -7.84
CA VAL A 23 -2.34 6.14 -6.47
C VAL A 23 -1.38 5.22 -5.76
N ASP A 24 -0.70 5.72 -4.74
CA ASP A 24 0.06 4.86 -3.84
C ASP A 24 -0.90 4.23 -2.82
N SER A 25 -1.24 2.96 -3.03
CA SER A 25 -2.24 2.28 -2.22
C SER A 25 -1.71 1.79 -0.86
N HIS A 26 -0.42 1.99 -0.57
CA HIS A 26 0.19 1.43 0.63
C HIS A 26 1.28 2.35 1.19
N THR A 27 0.91 3.20 2.12
CA THR A 27 1.83 4.15 2.75
C THR A 27 1.65 4.19 4.26
N HIS A 28 2.72 4.51 4.98
CA HIS A 28 2.78 4.60 6.42
C HIS A 28 3.45 5.88 6.90
N LEU A 29 3.07 6.35 8.09
CA LEU A 29 3.77 7.41 8.81
C LEU A 29 4.12 6.90 10.21
N TRP A 30 5.29 6.30 10.38
CA TRP A 30 5.64 5.63 11.63
C TRP A 30 6.60 6.40 12.55
N ASP A 31 6.56 6.04 13.83
CA ASP A 31 7.56 6.37 14.83
C ASP A 31 8.09 5.09 15.49
N ALA A 32 9.24 4.62 15.03
CA ALA A 32 9.98 3.51 15.62
C ALA A 32 11.22 3.96 16.40
N SER A 33 11.30 5.25 16.75
CA SER A 33 12.43 5.81 17.49
C SER A 33 12.66 5.08 18.82
N PRO A 34 13.90 5.05 19.33
CA PRO A 34 14.21 4.42 20.62
C PRO A 34 13.31 4.89 21.76
N ALA A 35 12.87 6.14 21.74
CA ALA A 35 11.96 6.69 22.75
C ALA A 35 10.54 6.09 22.70
N ASN A 36 10.10 5.60 21.55
CA ASN A 36 8.80 4.95 21.36
C ASN A 36 8.86 3.42 21.52
N GLN A 37 10.04 2.82 21.52
CA GLN A 37 10.18 1.36 21.67
C GLN A 37 9.80 0.94 23.11
N ARG A 38 8.84 0.02 23.22
CA ARG A 38 8.40 -0.53 24.50
C ARG A 38 9.36 -1.60 25.05
N ASN A 39 9.99 -2.35 24.13
CA ASN A 39 10.83 -3.50 24.48
C ASN A 39 11.76 -3.88 23.31
N LYS A 40 12.55 -4.96 23.48
CA LYS A 40 13.46 -5.47 22.45
C LYS A 40 12.81 -5.84 21.12
N TYR A 41 11.52 -6.12 21.11
CA TYR A 41 10.80 -6.50 19.89
C TYR A 41 10.54 -5.28 19.01
N GLY A 42 10.31 -4.09 19.59
CA GLY A 42 10.24 -2.85 18.81
C GLY A 42 11.55 -2.54 18.11
N ARG A 43 12.70 -2.74 18.78
CA ARG A 43 14.02 -2.64 18.14
C ARG A 43 14.20 -3.66 17.02
N GLY A 44 13.93 -4.94 17.31
CA GLY A 44 14.11 -6.00 16.31
C GLY A 44 13.17 -5.86 15.09
N TRP A 45 11.98 -5.31 15.30
CA TRP A 45 11.05 -4.97 14.21
C TRP A 45 11.67 -3.97 13.24
N ILE A 46 12.09 -2.82 13.73
CA ILE A 46 12.63 -1.77 12.85
C ILE A 46 13.97 -2.17 12.21
N ASP A 47 14.78 -2.96 12.89
CA ASP A 47 16.01 -3.52 12.32
C ASP A 47 15.72 -4.44 11.12
N CYS A 48 14.66 -5.27 11.22
CA CYS A 48 14.21 -6.14 10.14
C CYS A 48 13.69 -5.31 8.94
N PHE A 49 12.86 -4.29 9.19
CA PHE A 49 12.39 -3.35 8.18
C PHE A 49 13.54 -2.63 7.50
N TYR A 50 14.51 -2.14 8.26
CA TYR A 50 15.69 -1.48 7.72
C TYR A 50 16.57 -2.40 6.88
N ALA A 51 16.61 -3.69 7.20
CA ALA A 51 17.29 -4.68 6.35
C ALA A 51 16.60 -4.81 4.98
N TYR A 52 15.26 -4.84 4.92
CA TYR A 52 14.52 -4.80 3.65
C TYR A 52 14.82 -3.52 2.87
N HIS A 53 14.75 -2.37 3.53
CA HIS A 53 15.07 -1.08 2.94
C HIS A 53 16.45 -1.09 2.26
N LYS A 54 17.50 -1.44 3.01
CA LYS A 54 18.88 -1.47 2.49
C LYS A 54 19.10 -2.49 1.37
N ASN A 55 18.47 -3.66 1.48
CA ASN A 55 18.75 -4.75 0.55
C ASN A 55 18.03 -4.60 -0.79
N LEU A 56 16.92 -3.85 -0.81
CA LEU A 56 16.09 -3.73 -2.00
C LEU A 56 16.10 -2.33 -2.62
N SER A 57 16.60 -1.30 -1.91
CA SER A 57 16.71 0.06 -2.45
C SER A 57 17.96 0.26 -3.32
N PRO A 58 17.90 1.10 -4.35
CA PRO A 58 19.11 1.65 -4.97
C PRO A 58 19.95 2.40 -3.92
N PRO A 59 21.29 2.38 -4.01
CA PRO A 59 22.16 2.97 -2.99
C PRO A 59 21.84 4.44 -2.64
N ASP A 60 21.49 5.23 -3.65
CA ASP A 60 21.17 6.67 -3.49
C ASP A 60 19.85 6.93 -2.73
N TYR A 61 19.03 5.89 -2.55
CA TYR A 61 17.74 5.93 -1.85
C TYR A 61 17.79 5.27 -0.47
N VAL A 62 18.95 4.80 -0.04
CA VAL A 62 19.10 4.22 1.31
C VAL A 62 19.22 5.32 2.34
N TRP A 63 18.21 5.43 3.20
CA TRP A 63 18.22 6.38 4.29
C TRP A 63 19.16 5.97 5.43
N PRO A 64 19.77 6.92 6.15
CA PRO A 64 20.38 6.64 7.44
C PRO A 64 19.36 6.07 8.42
N LEU A 65 19.78 5.15 9.29
CA LEU A 65 18.89 4.44 10.23
C LEU A 65 18.08 5.42 11.10
N GLU A 66 18.72 6.48 11.61
CA GLU A 66 18.05 7.50 12.43
C GLU A 66 16.86 8.17 11.73
N LYS A 67 17.03 8.53 10.45
CA LYS A 67 15.93 9.05 9.61
C LYS A 67 14.87 7.98 9.36
N TYR A 68 15.28 6.72 9.17
CA TYR A 68 14.38 5.62 8.89
C TYR A 68 13.53 5.22 10.10
N GLU A 69 14.09 5.30 11.32
CA GLU A 69 13.35 5.03 12.56
C GLU A 69 12.20 6.01 12.78
N LYS A 70 12.39 7.28 12.35
CA LYS A 70 11.36 8.31 12.47
C LYS A 70 11.60 9.43 11.47
N TYR A 71 10.56 9.79 10.77
CA TYR A 71 10.58 10.91 9.81
C TYR A 71 9.35 11.81 10.02
N SER A 72 9.41 13.02 9.47
CA SER A 72 8.33 13.98 9.67
C SER A 72 7.23 13.84 8.61
N PRO A 73 6.01 14.34 8.92
CA PRO A 73 4.94 14.52 7.93
C PRO A 73 5.39 15.23 6.66
N GLU A 74 6.21 16.29 6.80
CA GLU A 74 6.71 17.07 5.66
C GLU A 74 7.64 16.24 4.77
N THR A 75 8.43 15.32 5.36
CA THR A 75 9.26 14.37 4.61
C THR A 75 8.38 13.46 3.74
N MET A 76 7.35 12.87 4.33
CA MET A 76 6.41 12.02 3.59
C MET A 76 5.72 12.78 2.46
N VAL A 77 5.16 13.95 2.74
CA VAL A 77 4.48 14.78 1.75
C VAL A 77 5.41 15.18 0.60
N HIS A 78 6.65 15.54 0.92
CA HIS A 78 7.66 15.87 -0.09
C HIS A 78 8.00 14.66 -0.97
N ASP A 79 8.26 13.50 -0.35
CA ASP A 79 8.69 12.31 -1.07
C ASP A 79 7.55 11.67 -1.90
N GLU A 80 6.29 11.77 -1.44
CA GLU A 80 5.12 11.29 -2.18
C GLU A 80 4.72 12.26 -3.31
N PHE A 81 4.43 13.52 -2.98
CA PHE A 81 3.72 14.43 -3.88
C PHE A 81 4.58 15.45 -4.58
N VAL A 82 5.73 15.82 -4.02
CA VAL A 82 6.63 16.79 -4.65
C VAL A 82 7.66 16.09 -5.53
N LYS A 83 8.23 14.99 -5.02
CA LYS A 83 9.31 14.24 -5.68
C LYS A 83 8.80 12.95 -6.34
N GLY A 84 7.76 12.31 -5.78
CA GLY A 84 7.39 10.92 -6.01
C GLY A 84 6.37 10.66 -7.11
N TYR A 85 5.87 11.68 -7.80
CA TYR A 85 4.86 11.56 -8.87
C TYR A 85 3.49 11.04 -8.42
N VAL A 86 3.22 10.94 -7.13
CA VAL A 86 1.96 10.41 -6.59
C VAL A 86 0.88 11.49 -6.63
N ASP A 87 -0.30 11.16 -7.16
CA ASP A 87 -1.46 12.05 -7.15
C ASP A 87 -2.23 11.92 -5.84
N LEU A 88 -2.34 10.70 -5.31
CA LEU A 88 -3.07 10.36 -4.10
C LEU A 88 -2.40 9.20 -3.36
N ALA A 89 -2.33 9.25 -2.03
CA ALA A 89 -1.78 8.18 -1.19
C ALA A 89 -2.83 7.64 -0.21
N ILE A 90 -2.79 6.33 0.05
CA ILE A 90 -3.67 5.65 1.01
C ILE A 90 -2.85 5.29 2.25
N LEU A 91 -3.22 5.90 3.38
CA LEU A 91 -2.58 5.67 4.67
C LEU A 91 -3.08 4.36 5.29
N GLN A 92 -2.14 3.51 5.70
CA GLN A 92 -2.37 2.15 6.16
C GLN A 92 -1.88 1.97 7.60
N PRO A 93 -2.71 2.16 8.63
CA PRO A 93 -2.28 2.09 10.02
C PRO A 93 -1.81 0.67 10.40
N THR A 94 -0.74 0.61 11.19
CA THR A 94 -0.15 -0.63 11.73
C THR A 94 0.28 -0.36 13.17
N TYR A 95 -0.49 -0.81 14.15
CA TYR A 95 -0.37 -0.30 15.50
C TYR A 95 0.81 -0.88 16.30
N LEU A 96 0.97 -2.18 16.33
CA LEU A 96 2.03 -2.88 17.06
C LEU A 96 2.18 -2.40 18.53
N LYS A 97 1.07 -2.30 19.23
CA LYS A 97 1.00 -1.75 20.61
C LYS A 97 1.83 -2.53 21.62
N GLU A 98 2.09 -3.84 21.35
CA GLU A 98 2.97 -4.64 22.21
C GLU A 98 4.46 -4.27 22.07
N PHE A 99 4.85 -3.60 20.97
CA PHE A 99 6.23 -3.26 20.65
C PHE A 99 6.55 -1.79 20.83
N TYR A 100 5.55 -0.92 20.67
CA TYR A 100 5.68 0.54 20.70
C TYR A 100 4.73 1.16 21.72
N ILE A 101 5.22 2.16 22.46
CA ILE A 101 4.49 2.81 23.55
C ILE A 101 3.25 3.53 23.04
N ASN A 102 3.41 4.31 21.96
CA ASN A 102 2.35 5.09 21.33
C ASN A 102 1.82 4.44 20.03
N GLY A 103 2.18 3.16 19.79
CA GLY A 103 1.96 2.51 18.51
C GLY A 103 3.06 2.84 17.50
N PHE A 104 3.16 2.03 16.44
CA PHE A 104 4.13 2.20 15.33
C PHE A 104 3.65 3.25 14.34
N ASN A 105 2.48 3.01 13.74
CA ASN A 105 1.75 3.93 12.87
C ASN A 105 0.26 3.84 13.24
N THR A 106 -0.30 4.89 13.81
CA THR A 106 -1.68 4.89 14.29
C THR A 106 -2.58 5.76 13.43
N ILE A 107 -3.88 5.50 13.47
CA ILE A 107 -4.86 6.29 12.72
C ILE A 107 -4.90 7.75 13.19
N GLU A 108 -4.56 8.01 14.45
CA GLU A 108 -4.46 9.36 14.98
C GLU A 108 -3.33 10.15 14.29
N GLN A 109 -2.16 9.51 14.06
CA GLN A 109 -1.07 10.09 13.28
C GLN A 109 -1.49 10.33 11.83
N ASP A 110 -2.13 9.35 11.23
CA ASP A 110 -2.60 9.40 9.84
C ASP A 110 -3.70 10.46 9.64
N SER A 111 -4.59 10.62 10.62
CA SER A 111 -5.66 11.63 10.57
C SER A 111 -5.15 13.06 10.52
N VAL A 112 -3.98 13.34 11.13
CA VAL A 112 -3.31 14.63 11.02
C VAL A 112 -2.92 14.92 9.57
N MET A 113 -2.41 13.91 8.85
CA MET A 113 -2.07 14.03 7.43
C MET A 113 -3.31 14.27 6.57
N LYS A 114 -4.35 13.47 6.78
CA LYS A 114 -5.63 13.63 6.07
C LYS A 114 -6.24 15.02 6.30
N LYS A 115 -6.16 15.54 7.51
CA LYS A 115 -6.66 16.88 7.86
C LYS A 115 -5.84 18.00 7.21
N ALA A 116 -4.51 17.85 7.16
CA ALA A 116 -3.63 18.85 6.58
C ALA A 116 -3.69 18.87 5.04
N TYR A 117 -3.90 17.70 4.42
CA TYR A 117 -3.89 17.51 2.97
C TYR A 117 -5.09 16.65 2.52
N PRO A 118 -6.33 17.17 2.67
CA PRO A 118 -7.56 16.37 2.50
C PRO A 118 -7.75 15.82 1.09
N ASP A 119 -7.19 16.48 0.08
CA ASP A 119 -7.27 16.05 -1.31
C ASP A 119 -6.09 15.18 -1.76
N ARG A 120 -5.12 14.91 -0.87
CA ARG A 120 -3.92 14.12 -1.17
C ARG A 120 -3.88 12.76 -0.47
N PHE A 121 -4.64 12.58 0.60
CA PHE A 121 -4.66 11.34 1.35
C PHE A 121 -6.06 10.73 1.45
N ILE A 122 -6.12 9.41 1.35
CA ILE A 122 -7.23 8.59 1.81
C ILE A 122 -6.80 7.95 3.12
N LEU A 123 -7.71 7.89 4.08
CA LEU A 123 -7.46 7.27 5.37
C LEU A 123 -8.16 5.93 5.45
N ASN A 124 -7.40 4.87 5.67
CA ASN A 124 -7.93 3.59 6.07
C ASN A 124 -7.92 3.46 7.61
N GLY A 125 -8.89 2.74 8.13
CA GLY A 125 -8.94 2.37 9.54
C GLY A 125 -8.22 1.05 9.80
N ARG A 126 -8.47 0.51 10.98
CA ARG A 126 -8.02 -0.84 11.38
C ARG A 126 -9.03 -1.49 12.32
N TRP A 127 -8.95 -2.78 12.46
CA TRP A 127 -9.58 -3.52 13.55
C TRP A 127 -8.78 -4.79 13.87
N ASP A 128 -9.03 -5.31 15.06
CA ASP A 128 -8.53 -6.60 15.52
C ASP A 128 -9.70 -7.36 16.16
N PRO A 129 -10.02 -8.58 15.70
CA PRO A 129 -11.22 -9.29 16.16
C PRO A 129 -11.18 -9.62 17.66
N ARG A 130 -9.99 -9.67 18.25
CA ARG A 130 -9.79 -9.92 19.68
C ARG A 130 -10.19 -8.74 20.57
N GLU A 131 -10.44 -7.56 19.98
CA GLU A 131 -10.95 -6.38 20.69
C GLU A 131 -12.47 -6.48 20.96
N GLY A 132 -13.18 -7.42 20.32
CA GLY A 132 -14.60 -7.67 20.57
C GLY A 132 -15.49 -6.44 20.32
N GLU A 133 -16.55 -6.27 21.13
CA GLU A 133 -17.50 -5.16 20.98
C GLU A 133 -16.84 -3.76 21.07
N PRO A 134 -15.89 -3.49 21.99
CA PRO A 134 -15.16 -2.21 21.96
C PRO A 134 -14.44 -1.93 20.64
N GLY A 135 -13.92 -2.95 19.96
CA GLY A 135 -13.30 -2.79 18.63
C GLY A 135 -14.33 -2.47 17.54
N ILE A 136 -15.51 -3.06 17.61
CA ILE A 136 -16.64 -2.72 16.71
C ILE A 136 -17.06 -1.25 16.90
N ASP A 137 -17.20 -0.80 18.14
CA ASP A 137 -17.54 0.60 18.44
C ASP A 137 -16.45 1.57 17.96
N GLU A 138 -15.18 1.17 18.08
CA GLU A 138 -14.07 1.93 17.55
C GLU A 138 -14.10 2.02 16.01
N LEU A 139 -14.44 0.91 15.32
CA LEU A 139 -14.61 0.93 13.86
C LEU A 139 -15.72 1.89 13.43
N ARG A 140 -16.86 1.90 14.15
CA ARG A 140 -17.96 2.86 13.94
C ARG A 140 -17.50 4.29 14.16
N ARG A 141 -16.72 4.54 15.23
CA ARG A 141 -16.15 5.84 15.53
C ARG A 141 -15.23 6.33 14.41
N MET A 142 -14.30 5.48 13.96
CA MET A 142 -13.39 5.81 12.84
C MET A 142 -14.16 6.16 11.58
N LYS A 143 -15.22 5.40 11.24
CA LYS A 143 -16.07 5.73 10.09
C LYS A 143 -16.79 7.07 10.27
N GLY A 144 -17.35 7.34 11.43
CA GLY A 144 -18.09 8.57 11.70
C GLY A 144 -17.22 9.83 11.81
N GLU A 145 -16.03 9.70 12.38
CA GLU A 145 -15.13 10.83 12.62
C GLU A 145 -14.25 11.17 11.42
N TRP A 146 -13.74 10.14 10.73
CA TRP A 146 -12.73 10.31 9.68
C TRP A 146 -13.17 9.84 8.29
N ASP A 147 -14.38 9.34 8.16
CA ASP A 147 -14.94 8.78 6.93
C ASP A 147 -13.97 7.79 6.23
N ILE A 148 -13.44 6.85 7.02
CA ILE A 148 -12.56 5.81 6.47
C ILE A 148 -13.26 5.04 5.36
N GLN A 149 -12.52 4.72 4.28
CA GLN A 149 -13.06 4.04 3.10
C GLN A 149 -12.58 2.59 2.97
N GLY A 150 -11.61 2.22 3.77
CA GLY A 150 -11.08 0.88 3.90
C GLY A 150 -10.48 0.64 5.27
N VAL A 151 -9.96 -0.55 5.46
CA VAL A 151 -9.23 -0.94 6.67
C VAL A 151 -7.93 -1.67 6.31
N LYS A 152 -6.90 -1.50 7.14
CA LYS A 152 -5.66 -2.27 7.11
C LYS A 152 -5.68 -3.28 8.24
N LEU A 153 -5.54 -4.55 7.89
CA LEU A 153 -5.51 -5.66 8.81
C LEU A 153 -4.10 -6.25 8.91
N TYR A 154 -3.64 -6.40 10.13
CA TYR A 154 -2.34 -6.96 10.45
C TYR A 154 -2.53 -8.24 11.27
N THR A 155 -2.82 -9.35 10.58
CA THR A 155 -3.27 -10.61 11.20
C THR A 155 -2.26 -11.27 12.15
N ALA A 156 -0.99 -10.87 12.09
CA ALA A 156 0.08 -11.35 12.98
C ALA A 156 0.36 -10.44 14.18
N GLU A 157 -0.38 -9.35 14.36
CA GLU A 157 -0.18 -8.46 15.52
C GLU A 157 -0.35 -9.23 16.83
N TRP A 158 0.51 -8.96 17.80
CA TRP A 158 0.43 -9.57 19.12
C TRP A 158 -0.56 -8.83 20.01
N GLN A 159 -1.31 -9.60 20.80
CA GLN A 159 -2.19 -9.06 21.84
C GLN A 159 -2.17 -10.04 23.04
N GLY A 160 -1.50 -9.67 24.12
CA GLY A 160 -1.27 -10.56 25.26
C GLY A 160 -0.54 -11.84 24.84
N ASP A 161 -1.10 -12.99 25.19
CA ASP A 161 -0.56 -14.30 24.80
C ASP A 161 -0.82 -14.70 23.35
N SER A 162 -1.77 -14.04 22.69
CA SER A 162 -2.11 -14.31 21.28
C SER A 162 -1.05 -13.74 20.33
N LYS A 163 -0.60 -14.57 19.39
CA LYS A 163 0.44 -14.24 18.40
C LYS A 163 -0.12 -14.11 16.97
N GLY A 164 -1.37 -13.75 16.86
CA GLY A 164 -2.07 -13.54 15.60
C GLY A 164 -3.48 -14.12 15.62
N TRP A 165 -4.17 -13.91 14.51
CA TRP A 165 -5.56 -14.36 14.28
C TRP A 165 -5.76 -14.64 12.78
N LYS A 166 -6.91 -15.23 12.42
CA LYS A 166 -7.26 -15.55 11.04
C LYS A 166 -8.49 -14.78 10.58
N LEU A 167 -8.57 -14.47 9.30
CA LEU A 167 -9.77 -13.88 8.70
C LEU A 167 -11.01 -14.76 8.88
N THR A 168 -10.82 -16.07 9.06
CA THR A 168 -11.89 -17.05 9.28
C THR A 168 -12.28 -17.23 10.74
N ASP A 169 -11.68 -16.53 11.68
CA ASP A 169 -12.13 -16.56 13.07
C ASP A 169 -13.54 -15.98 13.16
N PRO A 170 -14.45 -16.56 13.97
CA PRO A 170 -15.84 -16.10 14.06
C PRO A 170 -15.96 -14.59 14.39
N GLU A 171 -15.10 -14.09 15.27
CA GLU A 171 -15.09 -12.66 15.59
C GLU A 171 -14.60 -11.80 14.42
N ALA A 172 -13.67 -12.30 13.56
CA ALA A 172 -13.26 -11.58 12.36
C ALA A 172 -14.43 -11.45 11.37
N PHE A 173 -15.27 -12.46 11.23
CA PHE A 173 -16.48 -12.37 10.39
C PHE A 173 -17.46 -11.32 10.89
N ARG A 174 -17.62 -11.14 12.20
CA ARG A 174 -18.44 -10.05 12.76
C ARG A 174 -17.95 -8.67 12.35
N PHE A 175 -16.61 -8.46 12.35
CA PHE A 175 -16.02 -7.21 11.90
C PHE A 175 -16.18 -7.01 10.39
N LEU A 176 -16.04 -8.05 9.58
CA LEU A 176 -16.28 -7.98 8.13
C LEU A 176 -17.75 -7.64 7.82
N GLU A 177 -18.70 -8.26 8.51
CA GLU A 177 -20.12 -7.88 8.43
C GLU A 177 -20.35 -6.41 8.77
N GLU A 178 -19.69 -5.93 9.83
CA GLU A 178 -19.83 -4.53 10.23
C GLU A 178 -19.20 -3.57 9.21
N CYS A 179 -18.06 -3.94 8.62
CA CYS A 179 -17.49 -3.20 7.49
C CYS A 179 -18.50 -3.05 6.35
N GLY A 180 -19.15 -4.15 5.94
CA GLY A 180 -20.20 -4.11 4.92
C GLY A 180 -21.37 -3.18 5.27
N LYS A 181 -21.88 -3.25 6.52
CA LYS A 181 -22.96 -2.37 7.01
C LYS A 181 -22.57 -0.90 7.00
N LEU A 182 -21.32 -0.58 7.27
CA LEU A 182 -20.77 0.78 7.30
C LEU A 182 -20.33 1.30 5.91
N GLY A 183 -20.39 0.46 4.86
CA GLY A 183 -19.88 0.82 3.54
C GLY A 183 -18.36 0.93 3.47
N ILE A 184 -17.64 0.23 4.36
CA ILE A 184 -16.18 0.11 4.35
C ILE A 184 -15.85 -1.13 3.52
N THR A 185 -15.67 -0.95 2.22
CA THR A 185 -15.61 -2.08 1.28
C THR A 185 -14.20 -2.56 0.95
N ASN A 186 -13.15 -1.77 1.23
CA ASN A 186 -11.78 -2.12 0.87
C ASN A 186 -11.01 -2.68 2.09
N ILE A 187 -10.74 -3.96 2.07
CA ILE A 187 -10.11 -4.71 3.17
C ILE A 187 -8.67 -5.05 2.77
N HIS A 188 -7.72 -4.24 3.18
CA HIS A 188 -6.30 -4.49 2.97
C HIS A 188 -5.76 -5.43 4.04
N VAL A 189 -5.20 -6.55 3.64
CA VAL A 189 -4.73 -7.59 4.56
C VAL A 189 -3.25 -7.88 4.32
N HIS A 190 -2.43 -7.71 5.35
CA HIS A 190 -1.03 -8.12 5.27
C HIS A 190 -0.92 -9.65 5.21
N LYS A 191 -0.57 -10.18 4.05
CA LYS A 191 -0.31 -11.60 3.79
C LYS A 191 0.98 -11.69 2.97
N GLY A 192 2.11 -11.67 3.62
CA GLY A 192 3.37 -11.55 2.90
C GLY A 192 4.59 -11.84 3.75
N PRO A 193 5.70 -11.12 3.52
CA PRO A 193 6.95 -11.37 4.24
C PRO A 193 6.76 -11.28 5.74
N THR A 194 7.39 -12.22 6.44
CA THR A 194 7.42 -12.19 7.90
C THR A 194 8.44 -11.18 8.40
N ILE A 195 8.04 -10.48 9.43
CA ILE A 195 8.87 -9.45 10.07
C ILE A 195 9.08 -9.86 11.53
N PHE A 196 10.33 -9.85 11.98
CA PHE A 196 10.64 -10.19 13.37
C PHE A 196 9.84 -9.30 14.35
N PRO A 197 9.22 -9.85 15.41
CA PRO A 197 9.24 -11.26 15.85
C PRO A 197 7.95 -12.02 15.48
N LEU A 198 7.19 -11.58 14.48
CA LEU A 198 5.85 -12.04 14.22
C LEU A 198 5.80 -13.48 13.71
N ASN A 199 4.68 -14.15 13.97
CA ASN A 199 4.45 -15.53 13.56
C ASN A 199 4.09 -15.58 12.06
N ARG A 200 4.88 -16.36 11.32
CA ARG A 200 4.68 -16.55 9.89
C ARG A 200 3.31 -17.15 9.54
N ASP A 201 2.80 -18.07 10.35
CA ASP A 201 1.54 -18.74 10.04
C ASP A 201 0.32 -17.81 10.04
N ALA A 202 0.40 -16.70 10.78
CA ALA A 202 -0.63 -15.67 10.76
C ALA A 202 -0.65 -14.84 9.46
N PHE A 203 0.40 -14.92 8.65
CA PHE A 203 0.50 -14.27 7.34
C PHE A 203 0.13 -15.20 6.17
N ASP A 204 -0.29 -16.44 6.43
CA ASP A 204 -0.68 -17.37 5.38
C ASP A 204 -1.93 -16.86 4.64
N VAL A 205 -1.95 -17.01 3.32
CA VAL A 205 -3.04 -16.55 2.46
C VAL A 205 -4.28 -17.46 2.49
N ALA A 206 -4.15 -18.66 3.01
CA ALA A 206 -5.19 -19.70 2.93
C ALA A 206 -6.54 -19.31 3.54
N ASP A 207 -6.57 -18.36 4.51
CA ASP A 207 -7.80 -17.89 5.13
C ASP A 207 -8.55 -16.82 4.31
N VAL A 208 -7.94 -16.31 3.24
CA VAL A 208 -8.54 -15.32 2.33
C VAL A 208 -9.69 -15.94 1.54
N ASP A 209 -9.54 -17.17 1.07
CA ASP A 209 -10.52 -17.89 0.26
C ASP A 209 -11.92 -17.90 0.91
N ALA A 210 -12.00 -18.44 2.12
CA ALA A 210 -13.27 -18.50 2.83
C ALA A 210 -13.80 -17.11 3.25
N ALA A 211 -12.94 -16.14 3.53
CA ALA A 211 -13.39 -14.78 3.81
C ALA A 211 -13.98 -14.12 2.56
N ALA A 212 -13.31 -14.23 1.42
CA ALA A 212 -13.75 -13.62 0.18
C ALA A 212 -15.06 -14.23 -0.35
N SER A 213 -15.21 -15.56 -0.28
CA SER A 213 -16.45 -16.24 -0.71
C SER A 213 -17.65 -15.97 0.19
N ASN A 214 -17.44 -15.64 1.48
CA ASN A 214 -18.53 -15.28 2.39
C ASN A 214 -18.92 -13.80 2.32
N PHE A 215 -18.02 -12.91 1.87
CA PHE A 215 -18.23 -11.45 1.83
C PHE A 215 -17.94 -10.92 0.41
N THR A 216 -18.78 -11.32 -0.53
CA THR A 216 -18.60 -11.00 -1.97
C THR A 216 -18.74 -9.51 -2.29
N GLU A 217 -19.34 -8.73 -1.40
CA GLU A 217 -19.47 -7.27 -1.49
C GLU A 217 -18.24 -6.51 -1.00
N LEU A 218 -17.28 -7.19 -0.33
CA LEU A 218 -16.03 -6.60 0.12
C LEU A 218 -14.90 -6.91 -0.86
N ASN A 219 -13.99 -5.98 -1.05
CA ASN A 219 -12.77 -6.16 -1.84
C ASN A 219 -11.62 -6.52 -0.90
N PHE A 220 -11.03 -7.68 -1.07
CA PHE A 220 -9.86 -8.11 -0.30
C PHE A 220 -8.59 -7.79 -1.07
N ILE A 221 -7.84 -6.79 -0.62
CA ILE A 221 -6.56 -6.41 -1.18
C ILE A 221 -5.45 -7.12 -0.40
N ILE A 222 -4.86 -8.14 -1.00
CA ILE A 222 -3.83 -8.96 -0.38
C ILE A 222 -2.49 -8.30 -0.60
N GLU A 223 -1.98 -7.70 0.46
CA GLU A 223 -0.72 -6.97 0.41
C GLU A 223 0.45 -7.91 0.20
N HIS A 224 1.42 -7.43 -0.58
CA HIS A 224 2.64 -8.15 -0.94
C HIS A 224 2.37 -9.42 -1.77
N VAL A 225 1.17 -9.48 -2.41
CA VAL A 225 0.72 -10.60 -3.27
C VAL A 225 0.96 -11.98 -2.65
N GLY A 226 0.83 -12.05 -1.33
CA GLY A 226 1.02 -13.30 -0.57
C GLY A 226 2.44 -13.84 -0.50
N LEU A 227 3.48 -13.08 -0.91
CA LEU A 227 4.86 -13.57 -0.92
C LEU A 227 5.29 -14.17 0.43
N PRO A 228 6.00 -15.31 0.43
CA PRO A 228 6.50 -16.05 -0.73
C PRO A 228 5.52 -17.07 -1.36
N ARG A 229 4.23 -17.06 -0.96
CA ARG A 229 3.19 -17.99 -1.44
C ARG A 229 2.39 -17.38 -2.60
N LEU A 230 3.12 -16.87 -3.61
CA LEU A 230 2.51 -16.22 -4.78
C LEU A 230 1.52 -17.14 -5.52
N GLU A 231 1.86 -18.40 -5.70
CA GLU A 231 1.00 -19.35 -6.41
C GLU A 231 -0.31 -19.59 -5.65
N ASP A 232 -0.24 -19.81 -4.34
CA ASP A 232 -1.43 -19.97 -3.50
C ASP A 232 -2.34 -18.73 -3.61
N PHE A 233 -1.75 -17.53 -3.55
CA PHE A 233 -2.48 -16.27 -3.77
C PHE A 233 -3.13 -16.22 -5.16
N CYS A 234 -2.40 -16.57 -6.22
CA CYS A 234 -2.92 -16.53 -7.59
C CYS A 234 -4.13 -17.46 -7.76
N TRP A 235 -4.07 -18.68 -7.23
CA TRP A 235 -5.19 -19.62 -7.27
C TRP A 235 -6.43 -19.06 -6.57
N ILE A 236 -6.29 -18.49 -5.36
CA ILE A 236 -7.39 -17.87 -4.62
C ILE A 236 -7.95 -16.67 -5.40
N ALA A 237 -7.09 -15.76 -5.86
CA ALA A 237 -7.52 -14.56 -6.54
C ALA A 237 -8.11 -14.81 -7.95
N THR A 238 -7.81 -15.95 -8.57
CA THR A 238 -8.47 -16.40 -9.80
C THR A 238 -9.89 -16.89 -9.53
N GLN A 239 -10.07 -17.64 -8.44
CA GLN A 239 -11.36 -18.15 -8.02
C GLN A 239 -12.27 -17.02 -7.51
N GLU A 240 -11.74 -16.14 -6.66
CA GLU A 240 -12.50 -15.09 -5.99
C GLU A 240 -12.40 -13.76 -6.76
N SER A 241 -13.54 -13.33 -7.32
CA SER A 241 -13.62 -12.12 -8.15
C SER A 241 -13.28 -10.82 -7.41
N ASN A 242 -13.46 -10.81 -6.08
CA ASN A 242 -13.25 -9.70 -5.16
C ASN A 242 -11.89 -9.72 -4.44
N VAL A 243 -10.94 -10.57 -4.88
CA VAL A 243 -9.57 -10.62 -4.34
C VAL A 243 -8.61 -9.92 -5.29
N TYR A 244 -7.82 -9.00 -4.77
CA TYR A 244 -6.87 -8.13 -5.46
C TYR A 244 -5.47 -8.29 -4.87
N GLY A 245 -4.43 -7.97 -5.65
CA GLY A 245 -3.03 -8.03 -5.20
C GLY A 245 -2.37 -6.66 -5.08
N GLY A 246 -1.81 -6.35 -3.90
CA GLY A 246 -0.98 -5.17 -3.67
C GLY A 246 0.49 -5.47 -3.94
N LEU A 247 1.15 -4.67 -4.78
CA LEU A 247 2.56 -4.85 -5.17
C LEU A 247 3.58 -4.31 -4.16
N ALA A 248 3.15 -3.68 -3.08
CA ALA A 248 4.04 -3.31 -2.00
C ALA A 248 4.95 -4.48 -1.63
N VAL A 249 6.24 -4.26 -1.36
CA VAL A 249 7.29 -5.28 -1.17
C VAL A 249 7.63 -6.11 -2.43
N ALA A 250 6.68 -6.46 -3.27
CA ALA A 250 6.93 -7.22 -4.50
C ALA A 250 7.65 -6.36 -5.56
N LEU A 251 7.24 -5.11 -5.68
CA LEU A 251 7.77 -4.17 -6.68
C LEU A 251 9.26 -3.85 -6.51
N PRO A 252 9.80 -3.60 -5.30
CA PRO A 252 11.23 -3.32 -5.10
C PRO A 252 12.19 -4.36 -5.65
N PHE A 253 11.77 -5.61 -5.83
CA PHE A 253 12.60 -6.64 -6.49
C PHE A 253 12.98 -6.28 -7.93
N ILE A 254 12.29 -5.36 -8.57
CA ILE A 254 12.61 -4.82 -9.90
C ILE A 254 14.05 -4.28 -9.96
N HIS A 255 14.61 -3.81 -8.83
CA HIS A 255 15.98 -3.29 -8.75
C HIS A 255 17.03 -4.41 -8.57
N PRO A 256 17.07 -5.16 -7.45
CA PRO A 256 18.15 -6.12 -7.22
C PRO A 256 17.91 -7.47 -7.92
N ARG A 257 16.69 -7.81 -8.29
CA ARG A 257 16.31 -9.11 -8.87
C ARG A 257 15.27 -8.98 -9.97
N PRO A 258 15.58 -8.28 -11.09
CA PRO A 258 14.58 -7.96 -12.13
C PRO A 258 13.95 -9.21 -12.77
N ARG A 259 14.67 -10.32 -12.88
CA ARG A 259 14.10 -11.60 -13.36
C ARG A 259 13.03 -12.13 -12.41
N TYR A 260 13.29 -12.12 -11.12
CA TYR A 260 12.32 -12.55 -10.10
C TYR A 260 11.07 -11.65 -10.10
N PHE A 261 11.25 -10.33 -10.27
CA PHE A 261 10.11 -9.42 -10.44
C PHE A 261 9.33 -9.73 -11.73
N ALA A 262 10.01 -10.04 -12.84
CA ALA A 262 9.35 -10.44 -14.08
C ALA A 262 8.48 -11.70 -13.91
N GLU A 263 8.97 -12.69 -13.17
CA GLU A 263 8.23 -13.91 -12.83
C GLU A 263 7.00 -13.61 -11.96
N ILE A 264 7.13 -12.73 -10.95
CA ILE A 264 6.00 -12.29 -10.13
C ILE A 264 4.91 -11.63 -10.99
N ILE A 265 5.27 -10.60 -11.76
CA ILE A 265 4.29 -9.83 -12.51
C ILE A 265 3.67 -10.65 -13.65
N ALA A 266 4.42 -11.55 -14.27
CA ALA A 266 3.89 -12.44 -15.31
C ALA A 266 2.88 -13.43 -14.72
N ASN A 267 3.14 -14.04 -13.57
CA ASN A 267 2.17 -14.87 -12.85
C ASN A 267 0.88 -14.10 -12.55
N LEU A 268 1.00 -12.88 -12.01
CA LEU A 268 -0.17 -12.06 -11.70
C LEU A 268 -0.98 -11.72 -12.97
N LEU A 269 -0.31 -11.30 -14.04
CA LEU A 269 -0.98 -10.98 -15.31
C LEU A 269 -1.68 -12.20 -15.92
N PHE A 270 -1.05 -13.38 -15.83
CA PHE A 270 -1.62 -14.63 -16.35
C PHE A 270 -2.86 -15.08 -15.55
N TRP A 271 -2.78 -15.09 -14.23
CA TRP A 271 -3.82 -15.66 -13.37
C TRP A 271 -4.98 -14.70 -13.10
N ILE A 272 -4.70 -13.42 -12.82
CA ILE A 272 -5.71 -12.46 -12.35
C ILE A 272 -5.89 -11.25 -13.26
N GLY A 273 -5.02 -11.12 -14.26
CA GLY A 273 -5.05 -9.99 -15.19
C GLY A 273 -4.65 -8.64 -14.57
N PRO A 274 -4.48 -7.62 -15.40
CA PRO A 274 -3.98 -6.31 -14.94
C PRO A 274 -4.97 -5.54 -14.06
N ASP A 275 -6.28 -5.84 -14.12
CA ASP A 275 -7.34 -5.09 -13.46
C ASP A 275 -7.45 -5.37 -11.95
N LYS A 276 -6.75 -6.39 -11.47
CA LYS A 276 -6.74 -6.80 -10.06
C LYS A 276 -5.42 -6.52 -9.33
N ILE A 277 -4.51 -5.77 -9.94
CA ILE A 277 -3.18 -5.48 -9.38
C ILE A 277 -3.12 -4.00 -9.01
N LEU A 278 -2.65 -3.68 -7.79
CA LEU A 278 -2.51 -2.31 -7.28
C LEU A 278 -1.04 -1.99 -7.03
N PHE A 279 -0.65 -0.77 -7.39
CA PHE A 279 0.63 -0.18 -6.98
C PHE A 279 0.60 0.19 -5.51
N GLY A 280 1.70 -0.05 -4.81
CA GLY A 280 1.98 0.42 -3.47
C GLY A 280 3.49 0.49 -3.26
N SER A 281 3.98 1.58 -2.69
CA SER A 281 5.41 1.74 -2.40
C SER A 281 5.85 1.07 -1.11
N ASP A 282 4.93 0.90 -0.18
CA ASP A 282 5.21 0.60 1.23
C ASP A 282 6.06 1.71 1.88
N TYR A 283 5.74 2.98 1.53
CA TYR A 283 6.45 4.14 2.08
C TYR A 283 6.37 4.12 3.62
N ALA A 284 7.43 4.31 4.38
CA ALA A 284 8.76 4.77 3.93
C ALA A 284 9.79 3.64 3.81
N ILE A 285 9.36 2.35 3.59
CA ILE A 285 10.37 1.34 3.29
C ILE A 285 11.02 1.71 1.94
N TRP A 286 10.22 2.15 0.97
CA TRP A 286 10.74 2.61 -0.33
C TRP A 286 10.07 3.90 -0.79
N GLU A 287 10.87 4.81 -1.36
CA GLU A 287 10.36 6.03 -1.97
C GLU A 287 9.67 5.71 -3.31
N PRO A 288 8.47 6.27 -3.58
CA PRO A 288 7.70 5.95 -4.79
C PRO A 288 8.40 6.37 -6.09
N LYS A 289 9.18 7.45 -6.09
CA LYS A 289 9.83 7.97 -7.30
C LYS A 289 10.57 6.89 -8.08
N TRP A 290 11.55 6.25 -7.46
CA TRP A 290 12.38 5.28 -8.16
C TRP A 290 11.64 3.99 -8.52
N LEU A 291 10.61 3.63 -7.72
CA LEU A 291 9.74 2.49 -8.02
C LEU A 291 8.95 2.74 -9.30
N ILE A 292 8.31 3.91 -9.40
CA ILE A 292 7.51 4.31 -10.57
C ILE A 292 8.41 4.42 -11.81
N GLU A 293 9.55 5.09 -11.71
CA GLU A 293 10.50 5.24 -12.83
C GLU A 293 10.97 3.87 -13.35
N LYS A 294 11.36 2.95 -12.44
CA LYS A 294 11.77 1.60 -12.84
C LYS A 294 10.61 0.77 -13.40
N PHE A 295 9.42 0.87 -12.80
CA PHE A 295 8.25 0.14 -13.28
C PHE A 295 7.82 0.59 -14.67
N MET A 296 7.80 1.90 -14.91
CA MET A 296 7.47 2.45 -16.23
C MET A 296 8.49 2.07 -17.31
N ALA A 297 9.77 2.02 -16.95
CA ALA A 297 10.85 1.60 -17.86
C ALA A 297 10.97 0.07 -18.02
N PHE A 298 10.31 -0.72 -17.17
CA PHE A 298 10.47 -2.17 -17.14
C PHE A 298 9.75 -2.83 -18.33
N GLU A 299 10.46 -3.73 -19.02
CA GLU A 299 9.91 -4.60 -20.04
C GLU A 299 10.03 -6.06 -19.59
N LEU A 300 8.98 -6.86 -19.81
CA LEU A 300 9.08 -8.30 -19.58
C LEU A 300 10.09 -8.94 -20.55
N PRO A 301 10.98 -9.82 -20.06
CA PRO A 301 11.83 -10.61 -20.93
C PRO A 301 11.02 -11.43 -21.94
N GLU A 302 11.50 -11.52 -23.18
CA GLU A 302 10.78 -12.19 -24.29
C GLU A 302 10.46 -13.67 -24.02
N ASP A 303 11.36 -14.36 -23.30
CA ASP A 303 11.13 -15.75 -22.89
C ASP A 303 9.97 -15.87 -21.88
N ILE A 304 9.85 -14.91 -20.96
CA ILE A 304 8.71 -14.86 -20.01
C ILE A 304 7.41 -14.50 -20.74
N LYS A 305 7.44 -13.52 -21.66
CA LYS A 305 6.26 -13.21 -22.50
C LYS A 305 5.77 -14.44 -23.24
N ALA A 306 6.70 -15.19 -23.83
CA ALA A 306 6.38 -16.39 -24.60
C ALA A 306 5.85 -17.54 -23.70
N GLU A 307 6.43 -17.71 -22.51
CA GLU A 307 6.04 -18.76 -21.57
C GLU A 307 4.63 -18.54 -21.00
N TYR A 308 4.35 -17.30 -20.54
CA TYR A 308 3.08 -16.96 -19.89
C TYR A 308 2.00 -16.46 -20.86
N GLY A 309 2.35 -16.08 -22.08
CA GLY A 309 1.42 -15.49 -23.03
C GLY A 309 0.90 -14.11 -22.62
N VAL A 310 1.67 -13.34 -21.85
CA VAL A 310 1.28 -12.03 -21.31
C VAL A 310 2.33 -10.96 -21.61
N ASP A 311 1.92 -9.69 -21.53
CA ASP A 311 2.85 -8.56 -21.60
C ASP A 311 2.45 -7.45 -20.61
N LEU A 312 3.46 -6.74 -20.11
CA LEU A 312 3.29 -5.58 -19.26
C LEU A 312 3.20 -4.31 -20.13
N THR A 313 2.08 -4.18 -20.83
CA THR A 313 1.84 -3.08 -21.77
C THR A 313 1.73 -1.71 -21.06
N PRO A 314 1.89 -0.58 -21.78
CA PRO A 314 1.64 0.75 -21.22
C PRO A 314 0.25 0.89 -20.60
N GLU A 315 -0.79 0.27 -21.20
CA GLU A 315 -2.14 0.26 -20.63
C GLU A 315 -2.20 -0.49 -19.31
N ASN A 316 -1.56 -1.66 -19.21
CA ASN A 316 -1.48 -2.43 -17.97
C ASN A 316 -0.75 -1.66 -16.88
N LYS A 317 0.34 -0.96 -17.21
CA LYS A 317 1.08 -0.11 -16.27
C LYS A 317 0.19 1.01 -15.71
N ARG A 318 -0.61 1.68 -16.55
CA ARG A 318 -1.56 2.71 -16.10
C ARG A 318 -2.61 2.17 -15.13
N LYS A 319 -3.20 1.02 -15.46
CA LYS A 319 -4.16 0.35 -14.58
C LYS A 319 -3.56 0.07 -13.21
N ILE A 320 -2.39 -0.53 -13.18
CA ILE A 320 -1.68 -0.93 -11.97
C ILE A 320 -1.26 0.29 -11.14
N LEU A 321 -0.69 1.33 -11.77
CA LEU A 321 -0.18 2.50 -11.05
C LEU A 321 -1.27 3.34 -10.37
N GLY A 322 -2.50 3.38 -10.91
CA GLY A 322 -3.51 4.22 -10.28
C GLY A 322 -4.96 3.89 -10.59
N LEU A 323 -5.29 3.48 -11.82
CA LEU A 323 -6.68 3.36 -12.22
C LEU A 323 -7.45 2.27 -11.46
N ASN A 324 -6.78 1.18 -11.08
CA ASN A 324 -7.40 0.11 -10.29
C ASN A 324 -7.73 0.57 -8.87
N ALA A 325 -6.79 1.22 -8.19
CA ALA A 325 -7.04 1.80 -6.86
C ALA A 325 -8.11 2.90 -6.92
N ALA A 326 -8.06 3.78 -7.94
CA ALA A 326 -9.08 4.80 -8.18
C ALA A 326 -10.47 4.18 -8.29
N ARG A 327 -10.61 3.10 -9.07
CA ARG A 327 -11.89 2.37 -9.21
C ARG A 327 -12.39 1.79 -7.89
N LEU A 328 -11.53 1.16 -7.09
CA LEU A 328 -11.91 0.57 -5.81
C LEU A 328 -12.34 1.61 -4.77
N TYR A 329 -11.75 2.80 -4.82
CA TYR A 329 -12.06 3.89 -3.90
C TYR A 329 -13.05 4.92 -4.49
N GLY A 330 -13.66 4.64 -5.65
CA GLY A 330 -14.66 5.52 -6.26
C GLY A 330 -14.10 6.88 -6.68
N ILE A 331 -12.83 6.97 -7.04
CA ILE A 331 -12.14 8.21 -7.42
C ILE A 331 -12.22 8.40 -8.93
N ASP A 332 -12.67 9.58 -9.34
CA ASP A 332 -12.51 10.06 -10.71
C ASP A 332 -11.11 10.69 -10.85
N PRO A 333 -10.20 10.11 -11.66
CA PRO A 333 -8.85 10.61 -11.82
C PRO A 333 -8.78 12.05 -12.32
N GLU A 334 -9.64 12.44 -13.26
CA GLU A 334 -9.64 13.80 -13.81
C GLU A 334 -10.14 14.82 -12.78
N ALA A 335 -11.22 14.50 -12.08
CA ALA A 335 -11.75 15.36 -11.00
C ALA A 335 -10.71 15.47 -9.85
N GLN A 336 -10.00 14.40 -9.52
CA GLN A 336 -8.95 14.42 -8.51
C GLN A 336 -7.78 15.32 -8.92
N ARG A 337 -7.33 15.22 -10.16
CA ARG A 337 -6.30 16.09 -10.71
C ARG A 337 -6.68 17.56 -10.66
N GLN A 338 -7.92 17.90 -11.02
CA GLN A 338 -8.39 19.29 -10.97
C GLN A 338 -8.34 19.88 -9.56
N LYS A 339 -8.63 19.07 -8.51
CA LYS A 339 -8.53 19.51 -7.11
C LYS A 339 -7.11 19.84 -6.69
N THR A 340 -6.13 19.10 -7.17
CA THR A 340 -4.73 19.20 -6.74
C THR A 340 -3.83 19.97 -7.68
N ALA A 341 -4.31 20.35 -8.87
CA ALA A 341 -3.52 20.96 -9.94
C ALA A 341 -2.80 22.27 -9.54
N HIS A 342 -3.28 22.96 -8.54
CA HIS A 342 -2.76 24.28 -8.12
C HIS A 342 -2.51 24.36 -6.61
N ASP A 343 -2.50 23.23 -5.91
CA ASP A 343 -2.15 23.22 -4.49
C ASP A 343 -0.65 23.56 -4.28
N ALA A 344 -0.27 23.82 -3.02
CA ALA A 344 1.10 24.21 -2.69
C ALA A 344 2.13 23.11 -3.05
N LEU A 345 1.73 21.84 -3.04
CA LEU A 345 2.61 20.71 -3.37
C LEU A 345 2.84 20.64 -4.89
N ALA A 346 1.80 20.86 -5.69
CA ALA A 346 1.92 20.96 -7.14
C ALA A 346 2.90 22.10 -7.54
N GLN A 347 2.80 23.25 -6.89
CA GLN A 347 3.72 24.37 -7.15
C GLN A 347 5.16 24.04 -6.76
N GLN A 348 5.39 23.35 -5.64
CA GLN A 348 6.74 22.91 -5.23
C GLN A 348 7.34 21.92 -6.22
N ALA A 349 6.56 20.96 -6.69
CA ALA A 349 7.03 19.98 -7.66
C ALA A 349 7.28 20.61 -9.04
N GLU A 350 6.47 21.59 -9.47
CA GLU A 350 6.78 22.39 -10.67
C GLU A 350 8.16 23.05 -10.59
N LEU A 351 8.50 23.61 -9.44
CA LEU A 351 9.82 24.21 -9.22
C LEU A 351 10.95 23.17 -9.25
N LEU A 352 10.72 21.99 -8.68
CA LEU A 352 11.71 20.91 -8.65
C LEU A 352 12.01 20.35 -10.04
N TYR A 353 11.01 20.23 -10.92
CA TYR A 353 11.14 19.67 -12.27
C TYR A 353 11.22 20.72 -13.39
N ALA A 354 11.32 22.01 -13.05
CA ALA A 354 11.42 23.11 -14.03
C ALA A 354 12.84 23.32 -14.60
N VAL A 355 13.83 22.49 -14.23
CA VAL A 355 15.24 22.62 -14.61
C VAL A 355 15.55 21.87 -15.90
#